data_7dba166742690f5f272dbe6c790f864e
#
_entry.id   7dba166742690f5f272dbe6c790f864e
#
_cell.length_a   1.000
_cell.length_b   1.000
_cell.length_c   1.000
_cell.angle_alpha   90.00
_cell.angle_beta   90.00
_cell.angle_gamma   90.00
#
_symmetry.space_group_name_H-M   'P 1'
#
loop_
_entity.id
_entity.type
_entity.pdbx_description
1 polymer ?
#
loop_
_entity_poly.entity_id
_entity_poly.type
_entity_poly.pdbx_seq_one_letter_code
_entity_poly.pdbx_strand_id
1 'polypeptide(L)'
;MRKALCVGINNYSKIIGLSGCVNDAIMIKNTLEYNGDGSKNFDVKLMCSTEQKPYISRNELKEAVEELFHSESEIAVFYFSGHGAFDSCGGYLCTSEVERPDEGL
;
A
#
# COMPACT_ATOMS: atom_id res chain seq x y z
N MET A 1 4.41 20.47 1.33
CA MET A 1 4.70 19.24 0.57
C MET A 1 3.58 18.24 0.76
N ARG A 2 3.25 17.54 -0.29
CA ARG A 2 2.21 16.51 -0.27
C ARG A 2 2.87 15.16 -0.52
N LYS A 3 2.60 14.20 0.36
CA LYS A 3 3.20 12.87 0.28
C LYS A 3 2.13 11.79 0.23
N ALA A 4 2.41 10.73 -0.52
CA ALA A 4 1.52 9.58 -0.61
C ALA A 4 2.32 8.27 -0.57
N LEU A 5 1.71 7.25 0.00
CA LEU A 5 2.16 5.88 -0.06
C LEU A 5 1.08 5.07 -0.75
N CYS A 6 1.41 4.47 -1.89
CA CYS A 6 0.49 3.61 -2.64
C CYS A 6 1.00 2.19 -2.57
N VAL A 7 0.17 1.29 -2.07
CA VAL A 7 0.53 -0.12 -1.86
C VAL A 7 -0.43 -1.02 -2.64
N GLY A 8 0.13 -1.96 -3.40
CA GLY A 8 -0.65 -2.96 -4.12
C GLY A 8 -0.04 -4.34 -3.93
N ILE A 9 -0.79 -5.26 -3.33
CA ILE A 9 -0.32 -6.62 -3.05
C ILE A 9 -1.18 -7.64 -3.77
N ASN A 10 -0.60 -8.30 -4.77
CA ASN A 10 -1.22 -9.41 -5.48
C ASN A 10 -0.85 -10.76 -4.86
N ASN A 11 0.36 -10.89 -4.33
CA ASN A 11 0.93 -12.17 -3.94
C ASN A 11 0.85 -12.39 -2.44
N TYR A 12 0.30 -13.54 -2.07
CA TYR A 12 0.15 -13.97 -0.68
C TYR A 12 0.66 -15.41 -0.56
N SER A 13 1.41 -15.68 0.50
CA SER A 13 2.04 -17.00 0.66
C SER A 13 1.09 -18.08 1.15
N LYS A 14 0.04 -17.71 1.90
CA LYS A 14 -0.86 -18.66 2.57
C LYS A 14 -2.33 -18.50 2.20
N ILE A 15 -2.71 -17.41 1.56
CA ILE A 15 -4.08 -17.17 1.11
C ILE A 15 -4.08 -16.93 -0.38
N ILE A 16 -5.27 -16.94 -0.98
CA ILE A 16 -5.41 -16.81 -2.43
C ILE A 16 -4.83 -15.48 -2.93
N GLY A 17 -4.10 -15.52 -4.03
CA GLY A 17 -3.56 -14.34 -4.68
C GLY A 17 -4.63 -13.50 -5.37
N LEU A 18 -4.28 -12.24 -5.66
CA LEU A 18 -5.11 -11.28 -6.39
C LEU A 18 -4.39 -10.87 -7.67
N SER A 19 -5.10 -10.26 -8.60
CA SER A 19 -4.52 -9.92 -9.90
C SER A 19 -4.60 -8.44 -10.28
N GLY A 20 -5.38 -7.64 -9.57
CA GLY A 20 -5.62 -6.23 -9.93
C GLY A 20 -5.00 -5.20 -9.00
N CYS A 21 -4.45 -5.62 -7.87
CA CYS A 21 -4.06 -4.70 -6.80
C CYS A 21 -2.85 -3.86 -7.17
N VAL A 22 -1.86 -4.43 -7.84
CA VAL A 22 -0.68 -3.70 -8.29
C VAL A 22 -1.07 -2.65 -9.33
N ASN A 23 -1.91 -2.99 -10.29
CA ASN A 23 -2.38 -2.05 -11.30
C ASN A 23 -3.17 -0.90 -10.66
N ASP A 24 -4.00 -1.20 -9.65
CA ASP A 24 -4.73 -0.17 -8.92
C ASP A 24 -3.79 0.82 -8.24
N ALA A 25 -2.76 0.32 -7.57
CA ALA A 25 -1.79 1.16 -6.89
C ALA A 25 -1.01 2.04 -7.87
N ILE A 26 -0.62 1.51 -9.02
CA ILE A 26 0.07 2.24 -10.07
C ILE A 26 -0.84 3.35 -10.64
N MET A 27 -2.11 3.04 -10.87
CA MET A 27 -3.08 4.02 -11.38
C MET A 27 -3.26 5.18 -10.40
N ILE A 28 -3.39 4.90 -9.12
CA ILE A 28 -3.53 5.94 -8.09
C ILE A 28 -2.25 6.77 -7.98
N LYS A 29 -1.08 6.12 -8.02
CA LYS A 29 0.21 6.82 -8.06
C LYS A 29 0.25 7.82 -9.21
N ASN A 30 -0.08 7.40 -10.41
CA ASN A 30 -0.03 8.25 -11.60
C ASN A 30 -1.01 9.42 -11.49
N THR A 31 -2.17 9.19 -10.89
CA THR A 31 -3.18 10.23 -10.68
C THR A 31 -2.71 11.28 -9.66
N LEU A 32 -2.05 10.85 -8.59
CA LEU A 32 -1.61 11.75 -7.51
C LEU A 32 -0.32 12.50 -7.87
N GLU A 33 0.55 11.90 -8.65
CA GLU A 33 1.91 12.38 -8.87
C GLU A 33 1.96 13.70 -9.65
N TYR A 34 1.05 13.89 -10.60
CA TYR A 34 1.02 15.07 -11.47
C TYR A 34 -0.38 15.68 -11.54
N ASN A 35 -0.41 17.01 -11.64
CA ASN A 35 -1.63 17.75 -11.93
C ASN A 35 -1.98 17.64 -13.43
N GLY A 36 -3.20 18.05 -13.80
CA GLY A 36 -3.65 17.99 -15.18
C GLY A 36 -2.82 18.82 -16.17
N ASP A 37 -2.11 19.83 -15.66
CA ASP A 37 -1.20 20.67 -16.46
C ASP A 37 0.22 20.09 -16.57
N GLY A 38 0.47 18.91 -15.99
CA GLY A 38 1.76 18.24 -16.00
C GLY A 38 2.71 18.64 -14.87
N SER A 39 2.33 19.58 -14.02
CA SER A 39 3.15 19.96 -12.86
C SER A 39 3.11 18.90 -11.77
N LYS A 40 4.19 18.80 -11.00
CA LYS A 40 4.30 17.84 -9.89
C LYS A 40 3.30 18.16 -8.79
N ASN A 41 2.61 17.15 -8.28
CA ASN A 41 1.69 17.26 -7.16
C ASN A 41 2.23 16.49 -5.96
N PHE A 42 1.87 15.20 -5.81
CA PHE A 42 2.34 14.39 -4.68
C PHE A 42 3.70 13.77 -4.95
N ASP A 43 4.50 13.67 -3.89
CA ASP A 43 5.68 12.81 -3.86
C ASP A 43 5.18 11.42 -3.43
N VAL A 44 5.20 10.46 -4.36
CA VAL A 44 4.57 9.15 -4.16
C VAL A 44 5.62 8.06 -4.01
N LYS A 45 5.52 7.30 -2.92
CA LYS A 45 6.24 6.04 -2.74
C LYS A 45 5.31 4.91 -3.15
N LEU A 46 5.78 4.05 -4.04
CA LEU A 46 5.04 2.89 -4.53
C LEU A 46 5.62 1.61 -3.93
N MET A 47 4.77 0.80 -3.29
CA MET A 47 5.13 -0.52 -2.78
C MET A 47 4.22 -1.55 -3.42
N CYS A 48 4.76 -2.37 -4.32
CA CYS A 48 3.99 -3.36 -5.07
C CYS A 48 4.66 -4.71 -5.07
N SER A 49 3.86 -5.77 -5.17
CA SER A 49 4.35 -7.09 -5.52
C SER A 49 4.93 -7.04 -6.92
N THR A 50 6.18 -7.48 -7.10
CA THR A 50 6.87 -7.53 -8.40
C THR A 50 7.52 -8.89 -8.58
N GLU A 51 8.05 -9.16 -9.78
CA GLU A 51 8.80 -10.40 -10.03
C GLU A 51 10.05 -10.48 -9.17
N GLN A 52 10.72 -9.34 -8.94
CA GLN A 52 11.94 -9.28 -8.13
C GLN A 52 11.63 -9.32 -6.63
N LYS A 53 10.49 -8.80 -6.22
CA LYS A 53 10.04 -8.76 -4.83
C LYS A 53 8.55 -9.11 -4.78
N PRO A 54 8.23 -10.42 -4.85
CA PRO A 54 6.82 -10.82 -4.95
C PRO A 54 6.01 -10.61 -3.67
N TYR A 55 6.68 -10.55 -2.51
CA TYR A 55 6.01 -10.46 -1.22
C TYR A 55 6.37 -9.16 -0.51
N ILE A 56 5.35 -8.55 0.13
CA ILE A 56 5.51 -7.39 0.99
C ILE A 56 5.15 -7.82 2.41
N SER A 57 6.09 -7.66 3.33
CA SER A 57 5.91 -8.08 4.71
C SER A 57 5.18 -7.02 5.54
N ARG A 58 4.62 -7.47 6.67
CA ARG A 58 3.97 -6.59 7.64
C ARG A 58 4.93 -5.51 8.16
N ASN A 59 6.18 -5.88 8.44
CA ASN A 59 7.18 -4.94 8.94
C ASN A 59 7.52 -3.87 7.91
N GLU A 60 7.68 -4.25 6.64
CA GLU A 60 7.94 -3.30 5.57
C GLU A 60 6.80 -2.29 5.42
N LEU A 61 5.55 -2.78 5.45
CA LEU A 61 4.38 -1.91 5.34
C LEU A 61 4.27 -0.98 6.55
N LYS A 62 4.46 -1.53 7.75
CA LYS A 62 4.42 -0.75 8.98
C LYS A 62 5.44 0.38 8.97
N GLU A 63 6.69 0.09 8.61
CA GLU A 63 7.74 1.11 8.52
C GLU A 63 7.40 2.20 7.51
N ALA A 64 6.87 1.82 6.35
CA ALA A 64 6.51 2.78 5.31
C ALA A 64 5.35 3.69 5.75
N VAL A 65 4.36 3.14 6.44
CA VAL A 65 3.23 3.92 6.98
C VAL A 65 3.71 4.87 8.07
N GLU A 66 4.55 4.41 8.97
CA GLU A 66 5.13 5.26 10.01
C GLU A 66 5.94 6.41 9.41
N GLU A 67 6.78 6.13 8.44
CA GLU A 67 7.56 7.14 7.74
C GLU A 67 6.67 8.19 7.07
N LEU A 68 5.59 7.76 6.42
CA LEU A 68 4.65 8.66 5.77
C LEU A 68 4.06 9.68 6.75
N PHE A 69 3.60 9.21 7.92
CA PHE A 69 2.90 10.05 8.89
C PHE A 69 3.83 10.76 9.87
N HIS A 70 5.10 10.37 9.96
CA HIS A 70 6.10 11.10 10.76
C HIS A 70 6.74 12.25 9.99
N SER A 71 6.72 12.22 8.67
CA SER A 71 7.29 13.31 7.88
C SER A 71 6.40 14.54 7.92
N GLU A 72 7.01 15.73 7.88
CA GLU A 72 6.25 16.96 7.78
C GLU A 72 5.68 17.10 6.38
N SER A 73 4.35 17.18 6.28
CA SER A 73 3.66 17.36 5.02
C SER A 73 2.32 18.04 5.26
N GLU A 74 1.86 18.79 4.26
CA GLU A 74 0.53 19.43 4.31
C GLU A 74 -0.57 18.39 4.19
N ILE A 75 -0.32 17.38 3.34
CA ILE A 75 -1.27 16.29 3.09
C ILE A 75 -0.49 14.99 3.02
N ALA A 76 -0.92 13.99 3.76
CA ALA A 76 -0.40 12.63 3.70
C ALA A 76 -1.52 11.68 3.31
N VAL A 77 -1.33 10.92 2.23
CA VAL A 77 -2.32 9.96 1.71
C VAL A 77 -1.75 8.55 1.76
N PHE A 78 -2.50 7.63 2.33
CA PHE A 78 -2.19 6.21 2.30
C PHE A 78 -3.25 5.49 1.49
N TYR A 79 -2.84 4.81 0.42
CA TYR A 79 -3.69 3.99 -0.44
C TYR A 79 -3.22 2.54 -0.39
N PHE A 80 -4.16 1.63 -0.18
CA PHE A 80 -3.88 0.20 -0.13
C PHE A 80 -4.87 -0.57 -0.99
N SER A 81 -4.36 -1.46 -1.84
CA SER A 81 -5.14 -2.43 -2.60
C SER A 81 -4.59 -3.83 -2.34
N GLY A 82 -5.39 -4.70 -1.74
CA GLY A 82 -5.02 -6.05 -1.33
C GLY A 82 -6.13 -6.67 -0.50
N HIS A 83 -5.82 -7.77 0.16
CA HIS A 83 -6.78 -8.40 1.07
C HIS A 83 -6.95 -7.60 2.36
N GLY A 84 -8.18 -7.57 2.86
CA GLY A 84 -8.53 -7.06 4.18
C GLY A 84 -9.29 -8.12 4.96
N ALA A 85 -9.34 -7.98 6.28
CA ALA A 85 -10.05 -8.91 7.15
C ALA A 85 -10.61 -8.18 8.36
N PHE A 86 -11.55 -8.82 9.06
CA PHE A 86 -12.18 -8.31 10.26
C PHE A 86 -12.08 -9.31 11.40
N ASP A 87 -12.01 -8.79 12.60
CA ASP A 87 -12.24 -9.56 13.83
C ASP A 87 -13.08 -8.73 14.79
N SER A 88 -13.20 -9.16 16.06
CA SER A 88 -13.97 -8.43 17.06
C SER A 88 -13.38 -7.07 17.42
N CYS A 89 -12.13 -6.82 17.10
CA CYS A 89 -11.42 -5.56 17.37
C CYS A 89 -11.48 -4.57 16.19
N GLY A 90 -11.97 -4.99 15.02
CA GLY A 90 -12.08 -4.15 13.83
C GLY A 90 -11.49 -4.77 12.57
N GLY A 91 -11.20 -3.93 11.60
CA GLY A 91 -10.62 -4.34 10.32
C GLY A 91 -9.11 -4.15 10.29
N TYR A 92 -8.44 -4.90 9.43
CA TYR A 92 -7.00 -4.77 9.20
C TYR A 92 -6.62 -5.18 7.79
N LEU A 93 -5.44 -4.71 7.37
CA LEU A 93 -4.88 -4.97 6.05
C LEU A 93 -4.01 -6.22 6.11
N CYS A 94 -4.11 -7.06 5.09
CA CYS A 94 -3.33 -8.29 5.01
C CYS A 94 -2.09 -8.09 4.15
N THR A 95 -0.91 -8.32 4.73
CA THR A 95 0.36 -8.37 3.99
C THR A 95 0.61 -9.78 3.46
N SER A 96 1.62 -9.94 2.61
CA SER A 96 1.86 -11.19 1.87
C SER A 96 2.08 -12.42 2.75
N GLU A 97 2.59 -12.22 3.96
CA GLU A 97 2.93 -13.31 4.89
C GLU A 97 1.77 -13.76 5.79
N VAL A 98 0.61 -13.11 5.70
CA VAL A 98 -0.50 -13.39 6.59
C VAL A 98 -1.01 -14.82 6.40
N GLU A 99 -1.22 -15.54 7.49
CA GLU A 99 -1.79 -16.89 7.50
C GLU A 99 -3.23 -16.87 8.01
N ARG A 100 -3.49 -15.98 8.96
CA ARG A 100 -4.78 -15.84 9.61
C ARG A 100 -5.17 -14.37 9.65
N PRO A 101 -6.48 -14.10 9.70
CA PRO A 101 -6.94 -12.72 9.71
C PRO A 101 -6.37 -11.83 10.81
N ASP A 102 -6.01 -12.39 11.98
CA ASP A 102 -5.49 -11.61 13.10
C ASP A 102 -4.02 -11.21 12.98
N GLU A 103 -3.35 -11.56 11.88
CA GLU A 103 -1.93 -11.24 11.62
C GLU A 103 -1.75 -9.96 10.79
N GLY A 104 -2.84 -9.35 10.34
CA GLY A 104 -2.79 -8.16 9.51
C GLY A 104 -2.35 -6.89 10.23
N LEU A 105 -2.16 -5.85 9.45
CA LEU A 105 -1.77 -4.53 9.95
C LEU A 105 -2.97 -3.59 10.10
#